data_b2146f0e69ff0edd606140da42b1abf0
#
_entry.id   b2146f0e69ff0edd606140da42b1abf0
#
_cell.length_a   1.000
_cell.length_b   1.000
_cell.length_c   1.000
_cell.angle_alpha   90.00
_cell.angle_beta   90.00
_cell.angle_gamma   90.00
#
_symmetry.space_group_name_H-M   'P 1'
#
loop_
_entity.id
_entity.type
_entity.pdbx_description
1 polymer ?
#
loop_
_entity_poly.entity_id
_entity_poly.type
_entity_poly.pdbx_seq_one_letter_code
_entity_poly.pdbx_strand_id
1 'polypeptide(L)'
;MEAQAAENRYFIWGVDESAYGPVHLDTLTEWILDERVLPETWVYSRTAGNWSRASELPELKEHFTLKFTTVPDATRKVGLKPGSLRRIKILADLSDNQLAHLAEYMEMQDVRQWAVLFSLGEISDSMFLVLGGELRARAVVNGRETILSTFGPGDFFGDMALFDHGPRSADVVANVDSTLLKITSLSFERLTREAPALATPFLQATARTLAARIRADNKRLSRITQQYSAGSEVK
;
A
#
# COMPACT_ATOMS: atom_id res chain seq x y z
N MET A 1 22.39 -17.20 -34.13
CA MET A 1 21.82 -17.00 -32.79
C MET A 1 22.45 -15.83 -32.02
N GLU A 2 23.66 -15.40 -32.32
CA GLU A 2 24.30 -14.23 -31.66
C GLU A 2 23.82 -12.86 -32.14
N ALA A 3 23.25 -12.74 -33.34
CA ALA A 3 22.76 -11.44 -33.86
C ALA A 3 21.45 -10.97 -33.24
N GLN A 4 20.61 -11.87 -32.74
CA GLN A 4 19.33 -11.56 -32.08
C GLN A 4 19.48 -11.10 -30.62
N ALA A 5 20.58 -11.50 -29.96
CA ALA A 5 20.88 -11.07 -28.58
C ALA A 5 21.38 -9.61 -28.50
N ALA A 6 21.82 -9.04 -29.64
CA ALA A 6 22.32 -7.68 -29.70
C ALA A 6 21.20 -6.60 -29.83
N GLU A 7 19.99 -7.03 -30.21
CA GLU A 7 18.88 -6.10 -30.50
C GLU A 7 18.04 -5.69 -29.28
N ASN A 8 17.90 -6.54 -28.28
CA ASN A 8 17.09 -6.26 -27.09
C ASN A 8 17.91 -5.56 -25.99
N ARG A 9 18.25 -4.31 -26.21
CA ARG A 9 18.93 -3.47 -25.21
C ARG A 9 18.00 -2.35 -24.75
N TYR A 10 18.02 -2.13 -23.44
CA TYR A 10 17.18 -1.15 -22.78
C TYR A 10 18.03 -0.09 -22.09
N PHE A 11 17.50 1.13 -22.03
CA PHE A 11 18.04 2.20 -21.20
C PHE A 11 16.96 2.62 -20.22
N ILE A 12 17.36 2.95 -19.00
CA ILE A 12 16.46 3.32 -17.92
C ILE A 12 16.75 4.77 -17.57
N TRP A 13 15.69 5.58 -17.45
CA TRP A 13 15.80 6.94 -16.98
C TRP A 13 15.82 6.95 -15.46
N GLY A 14 16.99 7.28 -14.88
CA GLY A 14 17.18 7.37 -13.44
C GLY A 14 16.54 8.62 -12.82
N VAL A 15 16.37 8.58 -11.52
CA VAL A 15 15.85 9.70 -10.71
C VAL A 15 16.81 10.90 -10.64
N ASP A 16 18.07 10.68 -11.01
CA ASP A 16 19.14 11.67 -11.12
C ASP A 16 19.22 12.30 -12.54
N GLU A 17 18.14 12.14 -13.35
CA GLU A 17 18.03 12.62 -14.72
C GLU A 17 19.09 12.05 -15.67
N SER A 18 19.62 10.87 -15.35
CA SER A 18 20.62 10.17 -16.17
C SER A 18 20.05 8.90 -16.77
N ALA A 19 20.48 8.59 -18.02
CA ALA A 19 20.12 7.34 -18.68
C ALA A 19 21.12 6.24 -18.31
N TYR A 20 20.64 5.15 -17.74
CA TYR A 20 21.41 3.97 -17.38
C TYR A 20 21.23 2.87 -18.42
N GLY A 21 22.31 2.31 -18.93
CA GLY A 21 22.29 1.25 -19.92
C GLY A 21 23.47 1.36 -20.90
N PRO A 22 23.49 0.53 -21.95
CA PRO A 22 22.47 -0.46 -22.30
C PRO A 22 22.49 -1.70 -21.40
N VAL A 23 21.31 -2.17 -20.99
CA VAL A 23 21.13 -3.41 -20.22
C VAL A 23 20.32 -4.43 -21.02
N HIS A 24 20.46 -5.71 -20.69
CA HIS A 24 19.67 -6.78 -21.24
C HIS A 24 18.36 -6.98 -20.46
N LEU A 25 17.40 -7.67 -21.06
CA LEU A 25 16.10 -7.95 -20.43
C LEU A 25 16.24 -8.65 -19.07
N ASP A 26 17.15 -9.60 -18.95
CA ASP A 26 17.38 -10.34 -17.70
C ASP A 26 17.81 -9.40 -16.57
N THR A 27 18.76 -8.50 -16.84
CA THR A 27 19.22 -7.48 -15.88
C THR A 27 18.10 -6.49 -15.53
N LEU A 28 17.28 -6.12 -16.52
CA LEU A 28 16.13 -5.24 -16.30
C LEU A 28 15.09 -5.93 -15.42
N THR A 29 14.89 -7.23 -15.63
CA THR A 29 13.98 -8.07 -14.81
C THR A 29 14.51 -8.18 -13.36
N GLU A 30 15.81 -8.41 -13.16
CA GLU A 30 16.42 -8.39 -11.83
C GLU A 30 16.19 -7.03 -11.14
N TRP A 31 16.35 -5.92 -11.87
CA TRP A 31 16.13 -4.59 -11.32
C TRP A 31 14.66 -4.29 -11.00
N ILE A 32 13.71 -4.92 -11.70
CA ILE A 32 12.30 -4.91 -11.32
C ILE A 32 12.10 -5.71 -10.03
N LEU A 33 12.75 -6.87 -9.90
CA LEU A 33 12.69 -7.68 -8.69
C LEU A 33 13.32 -6.97 -7.49
N ASP A 34 14.37 -6.19 -7.68
CA ASP A 34 15.05 -5.38 -6.66
C ASP A 34 14.39 -4.01 -6.42
N GLU A 35 13.26 -3.73 -7.06
CA GLU A 35 12.54 -2.43 -7.00
C GLU A 35 13.37 -1.21 -7.44
N ARG A 36 14.40 -1.43 -8.19
CA ARG A 36 15.19 -0.37 -8.83
C ARG A 36 14.51 0.18 -10.08
N VAL A 37 13.63 -0.61 -10.69
CA VAL A 37 12.77 -0.26 -11.82
C VAL A 37 11.32 -0.48 -11.41
N LEU A 38 10.55 0.61 -11.34
CA LEU A 38 9.14 0.63 -10.96
C LEU A 38 8.25 0.64 -12.21
N PRO A 39 6.95 0.32 -12.11
CA PRO A 39 6.02 0.34 -13.25
C PRO A 39 6.02 1.66 -14.02
N GLU A 40 6.20 2.78 -13.34
CA GLU A 40 6.23 4.14 -13.86
C GLU A 40 7.62 4.62 -14.31
N THR A 41 8.66 3.81 -14.13
CA THR A 41 10.02 4.14 -14.59
C THR A 41 10.07 4.22 -16.11
N TRP A 42 10.69 5.27 -16.65
CA TRP A 42 10.86 5.41 -18.09
C TRP A 42 11.96 4.46 -18.58
N VAL A 43 11.62 3.65 -19.55
CA VAL A 43 12.52 2.69 -20.21
C VAL A 43 12.49 2.96 -21.71
N TYR A 44 13.67 3.10 -22.28
CA TYR A 44 13.85 3.15 -23.74
C TYR A 44 14.09 1.74 -24.23
N SER A 45 13.24 1.24 -25.11
CA SER A 45 13.45 0.01 -25.84
C SER A 45 14.10 0.30 -27.18
N ARG A 46 15.27 -0.25 -27.40
CA ARG A 46 15.98 -0.06 -28.69
C ARG A 46 15.22 -0.69 -29.85
N THR A 47 14.50 -1.75 -29.58
CA THR A 47 13.65 -2.45 -30.58
C THR A 47 12.42 -1.63 -30.95
N ALA A 48 11.76 -1.00 -29.97
CA ALA A 48 10.61 -0.14 -30.20
C ALA A 48 11.01 1.29 -30.63
N GLY A 49 12.25 1.71 -30.39
CA GLY A 49 12.78 3.00 -30.76
C GLY A 49 12.21 4.20 -29.99
N ASN A 50 11.56 3.96 -28.84
CA ASN A 50 10.91 4.98 -28.05
C ASN A 50 11.06 4.76 -26.54
N TRP A 51 10.81 5.83 -25.78
CA TRP A 51 10.64 5.78 -24.33
C TRP A 51 9.20 5.43 -23.99
N SER A 52 9.01 4.45 -23.10
CA SER A 52 7.71 4.03 -22.57
C SER A 52 7.82 3.80 -21.06
N ARG A 53 6.70 3.74 -20.37
CA ARG A 53 6.70 3.27 -18.99
C ARG A 53 7.08 1.78 -18.96
N ALA A 54 7.82 1.37 -17.94
CA ALA A 54 8.24 -0.03 -17.81
C ALA A 54 7.05 -1.00 -17.84
N SER A 55 5.93 -0.64 -17.21
CA SER A 55 4.67 -1.41 -17.22
C SER A 55 3.96 -1.48 -18.57
N GLU A 56 4.29 -0.59 -19.52
CA GLU A 56 3.67 -0.56 -20.85
C GLU A 56 4.43 -1.43 -21.85
N LEU A 57 5.67 -1.83 -21.54
CA LEU A 57 6.48 -2.70 -22.38
C LEU A 57 5.96 -4.14 -22.29
N PRO A 58 5.55 -4.77 -23.44
CA PRO A 58 4.96 -6.10 -23.42
C PRO A 58 5.83 -7.15 -22.72
N GLU A 59 7.14 -7.09 -22.95
CA GLU A 59 8.11 -8.02 -22.39
C GLU A 59 8.34 -7.87 -20.88
N LEU A 60 7.98 -6.72 -20.28
CA LEU A 60 8.09 -6.45 -18.85
C LEU A 60 6.75 -6.57 -18.13
N LYS A 61 5.65 -6.51 -18.86
CA LYS A 61 4.29 -6.50 -18.31
C LYS A 61 4.01 -7.71 -17.42
N GLU A 62 4.47 -8.90 -17.82
CA GLU A 62 4.32 -10.10 -17.02
C GLU A 62 5.08 -10.03 -15.69
N HIS A 63 6.28 -9.45 -15.68
CA HIS A 63 7.08 -9.30 -14.47
C HIS A 63 6.44 -8.32 -13.48
N PHE A 64 5.83 -7.25 -13.96
CA PHE A 64 5.02 -6.36 -13.13
C PHE A 64 3.71 -7.01 -12.72
N THR A 65 3.05 -7.76 -13.59
CA THR A 65 1.83 -8.49 -13.26
C THR A 65 2.09 -9.55 -12.20
N LEU A 66 3.20 -10.27 -12.26
CA LEU A 66 3.58 -11.28 -11.27
C LEU A 66 4.01 -10.64 -9.93
N LYS A 67 4.68 -9.50 -9.97
CA LYS A 67 5.20 -8.82 -8.77
C LYS A 67 4.19 -7.84 -8.15
N PHE A 68 3.39 -7.18 -8.98
CA PHE A 68 2.43 -6.15 -8.58
C PHE A 68 0.98 -6.60 -8.82
N THR A 69 0.76 -7.90 -9.01
CA THR A 69 -0.60 -8.42 -8.98
C THR A 69 -1.18 -8.09 -7.61
N THR A 70 -2.23 -7.29 -7.60
CA THR A 70 -3.15 -7.26 -6.47
C THR A 70 -3.39 -8.70 -6.06
N VAL A 71 -3.03 -9.03 -4.82
CA VAL A 71 -3.16 -10.39 -4.28
C VAL A 71 -4.53 -10.93 -4.67
N PRO A 72 -4.64 -12.12 -5.30
CA PRO A 72 -5.93 -12.76 -5.47
C PRO A 72 -6.59 -12.78 -4.10
N ASP A 73 -7.84 -12.40 -4.04
CA ASP A 73 -8.64 -12.34 -2.82
C ASP A 73 -8.69 -13.73 -2.15
N ALA A 74 -7.59 -14.12 -1.52
CA ALA A 74 -7.49 -15.32 -0.71
C ALA A 74 -8.14 -15.03 0.65
N THR A 75 -9.38 -14.53 0.60
CA THR A 75 -10.17 -14.27 1.79
C THR A 75 -10.57 -15.59 2.43
N ARG A 76 -10.04 -15.83 3.61
CA ARG A 76 -10.48 -16.93 4.46
C ARG A 76 -11.46 -16.41 5.50
N LYS A 77 -12.68 -16.95 5.51
CA LYS A 77 -13.51 -16.93 6.73
C LYS A 77 -12.83 -17.87 7.72
N VAL A 78 -12.14 -17.33 8.70
CA VAL A 78 -11.37 -18.12 9.66
C VAL A 78 -11.90 -17.90 11.05
N GLY A 79 -11.94 -18.97 11.82
CA GLY A 79 -12.04 -18.91 13.28
C GLY A 79 -10.82 -18.22 13.87
N LEU A 80 -10.83 -16.88 13.85
CA LEU A 80 -9.83 -16.05 14.48
C LEU A 80 -9.87 -16.30 15.99
N LYS A 81 -8.72 -16.64 16.59
CA LYS A 81 -8.62 -16.69 18.04
C LYS A 81 -8.80 -15.27 18.58
N PRO A 82 -9.72 -15.00 19.50
CA PRO A 82 -9.96 -13.67 20.07
C PRO A 82 -8.69 -12.97 20.55
N GLY A 83 -7.73 -13.73 21.09
CA GLY A 83 -6.43 -13.23 21.54
C GLY A 83 -5.57 -12.60 20.45
N SER A 84 -5.75 -12.98 19.18
CA SER A 84 -5.03 -12.34 18.05
C SER A 84 -5.55 -10.93 17.77
N LEU A 85 -6.84 -10.69 17.99
CA LEU A 85 -7.49 -9.40 17.78
C LEU A 85 -7.13 -8.37 18.85
N ARG A 86 -6.78 -8.81 20.07
CA ARG A 86 -6.36 -7.89 21.16
C ARG A 86 -5.10 -7.10 20.86
N ARG A 87 -4.29 -7.55 19.91
CA ARG A 87 -3.10 -6.80 19.46
C ARG A 87 -3.47 -5.54 18.68
N ILE A 88 -4.69 -5.48 18.15
CA ILE A 88 -5.18 -4.33 17.38
C ILE A 88 -5.61 -3.25 18.36
N LYS A 89 -4.93 -2.12 18.35
CA LYS A 89 -5.08 -1.02 19.32
C LYS A 89 -6.53 -0.55 19.45
N ILE A 90 -7.27 -0.47 18.34
CA ILE A 90 -8.67 -0.01 18.33
C ILE A 90 -9.65 -1.08 18.85
N LEU A 91 -9.21 -2.31 19.07
CA LEU A 91 -10.02 -3.42 19.59
C LEU A 91 -9.67 -3.81 21.03
N ALA A 92 -8.68 -3.15 21.64
CA ALA A 92 -8.12 -3.54 22.94
C ALA A 92 -9.15 -3.53 24.09
N ASP A 93 -10.15 -2.64 24.01
CA ASP A 93 -11.19 -2.47 25.03
C ASP A 93 -12.35 -3.47 24.91
N LEU A 94 -12.38 -4.30 23.84
CA LEU A 94 -13.45 -5.27 23.62
C LEU A 94 -13.20 -6.58 24.39
N SER A 95 -14.27 -7.15 24.91
CA SER A 95 -14.24 -8.50 25.53
C SER A 95 -14.00 -9.59 24.47
N ASP A 96 -13.59 -10.80 24.89
CA ASP A 96 -13.37 -11.92 23.98
C ASP A 96 -14.62 -12.30 23.17
N ASN A 97 -15.80 -12.24 23.79
CA ASN A 97 -17.06 -12.48 23.08
C ASN A 97 -17.33 -11.40 22.02
N GLN A 98 -17.04 -10.15 22.35
CA GLN A 98 -17.17 -9.04 21.39
C GLN A 98 -16.18 -9.17 20.24
N LEU A 99 -14.94 -9.54 20.52
CA LEU A 99 -13.91 -9.79 19.51
C LEU A 99 -14.30 -10.96 18.59
N ALA A 100 -14.80 -12.06 19.14
CA ALA A 100 -15.26 -13.21 18.36
C ALA A 100 -16.42 -12.82 17.43
N HIS A 101 -17.38 -12.06 17.93
CA HIS A 101 -18.53 -11.60 17.15
C HIS A 101 -18.10 -10.56 16.08
N LEU A 102 -17.19 -9.64 16.40
CA LEU A 102 -16.64 -8.68 15.44
C LEU A 102 -15.89 -9.38 14.29
N ALA A 103 -15.21 -10.48 14.57
CA ALA A 103 -14.49 -11.27 13.56
C ALA A 103 -15.41 -11.84 12.48
N GLU A 104 -16.71 -12.04 12.75
CA GLU A 104 -17.69 -12.53 11.78
C GLU A 104 -17.96 -11.53 10.63
N TYR A 105 -17.63 -10.25 10.87
CA TYR A 105 -17.78 -9.17 9.89
C TYR A 105 -16.47 -8.87 9.14
N MET A 106 -15.41 -9.62 9.43
CA MET A 106 -14.08 -9.42 8.85
C MET A 106 -13.62 -10.65 8.10
N GLU A 107 -12.72 -10.43 7.15
CA GLU A 107 -12.09 -11.46 6.35
C GLU A 107 -10.59 -11.40 6.56
N MET A 108 -9.96 -12.58 6.68
CA MET A 108 -8.50 -12.64 6.77
C MET A 108 -7.90 -12.65 5.37
N GLN A 109 -6.88 -11.82 5.16
CA GLN A 109 -6.16 -11.71 3.91
C GLN A 109 -4.66 -11.79 4.17
N ASP A 110 -4.00 -12.77 3.51
CA ASP A 110 -2.56 -12.89 3.53
C ASP A 110 -1.97 -12.13 2.34
N VAL A 111 -0.91 -11.36 2.61
CA VAL A 111 -0.23 -10.52 1.63
C VAL A 111 1.24 -10.88 1.64
N ARG A 112 1.80 -11.25 0.49
CA ARG A 112 3.22 -11.57 0.37
C ARG A 112 4.08 -10.31 0.38
N GLN A 113 5.32 -10.48 0.78
CA GLN A 113 6.33 -9.42 0.70
C GLN A 113 6.35 -8.82 -0.72
N TRP A 114 6.44 -7.50 -0.78
CA TRP A 114 6.48 -6.66 -1.99
C TRP A 114 5.18 -6.63 -2.81
N ALA A 115 4.14 -7.34 -2.41
CA ALA A 115 2.85 -7.22 -3.07
C ALA A 115 2.24 -5.84 -2.82
N VAL A 116 1.72 -5.23 -3.90
CA VAL A 116 0.90 -4.01 -3.82
C VAL A 116 -0.51 -4.42 -3.44
N LEU A 117 -0.98 -4.00 -2.28
CA LEU A 117 -2.32 -4.31 -1.81
C LEU A 117 -3.38 -3.49 -2.54
N PHE A 118 -3.10 -2.23 -2.81
CA PHE A 118 -3.89 -1.32 -3.64
C PHE A 118 -3.04 -0.11 -4.07
N SER A 119 -3.48 0.56 -5.13
CA SER A 119 -2.77 1.69 -5.74
C SER A 119 -3.48 3.01 -5.49
N LEU A 120 -2.72 4.11 -5.53
CA LEU A 120 -3.23 5.49 -5.48
C LEU A 120 -4.33 5.68 -6.53
N GLY A 121 -5.46 6.24 -6.12
CA GLY A 121 -6.60 6.54 -7.01
C GLY A 121 -7.54 5.36 -7.27
N GLU A 122 -7.21 4.14 -6.82
CA GLU A 122 -8.09 2.97 -6.92
C GLU A 122 -9.37 3.20 -6.10
N ILE A 123 -10.53 2.95 -6.70
CA ILE A 123 -11.82 3.01 -6.00
C ILE A 123 -11.93 1.77 -5.11
N SER A 124 -12.26 1.99 -3.86
CA SER A 124 -12.33 0.93 -2.86
C SER A 124 -13.36 1.27 -1.78
N ASP A 125 -13.73 0.25 -1.03
CA ASP A 125 -14.74 0.30 0.01
C ASP A 125 -14.29 -0.41 1.30
N SER A 126 -12.99 -0.60 1.49
CA SER A 126 -12.49 -1.46 2.56
C SER A 126 -11.35 -0.83 3.36
N MET A 127 -11.29 -1.23 4.63
CA MET A 127 -10.25 -0.92 5.60
C MET A 127 -9.55 -2.20 6.02
N PHE A 128 -8.30 -2.10 6.42
CA PHE A 128 -7.45 -3.21 6.83
C PHE A 128 -6.86 -2.97 8.21
N LEU A 129 -6.81 -4.04 9.02
CA LEU A 129 -6.15 -4.07 10.31
C LEU A 129 -4.98 -5.05 10.22
N VAL A 130 -3.80 -4.67 10.69
CA VAL A 130 -2.59 -5.50 10.61
C VAL A 130 -2.53 -6.45 11.80
N LEU A 131 -2.63 -7.75 11.55
CA LEU A 131 -2.44 -8.80 12.55
C LEU A 131 -0.96 -9.16 12.71
N GLY A 132 -0.23 -9.18 11.59
CA GLY A 132 1.18 -9.52 11.54
C GLY A 132 1.81 -8.99 10.27
N GLY A 133 3.15 -8.85 10.29
CA GLY A 133 3.89 -8.28 9.19
C GLY A 133 4.04 -6.75 9.27
N GLU A 134 4.39 -6.14 8.17
CA GLU A 134 4.59 -4.70 8.05
C GLU A 134 4.27 -4.26 6.62
N LEU A 135 3.55 -3.14 6.49
CA LEU A 135 3.23 -2.52 5.21
C LEU A 135 3.63 -1.04 5.24
N ARG A 136 3.85 -0.46 4.07
CA ARG A 136 4.08 0.98 3.92
C ARG A 136 3.07 1.60 2.97
N ALA A 137 2.58 2.79 3.33
CA ALA A 137 1.94 3.70 2.40
C ALA A 137 3.02 4.53 1.72
N ARG A 138 2.97 4.62 0.38
CA ARG A 138 3.93 5.38 -0.41
C ARG A 138 3.24 6.26 -1.44
N ALA A 139 3.94 7.30 -1.86
CA ALA A 139 3.64 8.05 -3.06
C ALA A 139 4.90 8.09 -3.94
N VAL A 140 4.71 8.10 -5.25
CA VAL A 140 5.81 8.29 -6.19
C VAL A 140 5.75 9.74 -6.70
N VAL A 141 6.73 10.54 -6.29
CA VAL A 141 6.83 11.95 -6.66
C VAL A 141 8.10 12.15 -7.47
N ASN A 142 7.96 12.59 -8.72
CA ASN A 142 9.09 12.78 -9.65
C ASN A 142 9.96 11.52 -9.80
N GLY A 143 9.33 10.34 -9.88
CA GLY A 143 10.01 9.06 -10.01
C GLY A 143 10.70 8.55 -8.74
N ARG A 144 10.53 9.23 -7.61
CA ARG A 144 11.08 8.82 -6.30
C ARG A 144 9.98 8.31 -5.38
N GLU A 145 10.20 7.15 -4.79
CA GLU A 145 9.34 6.65 -3.74
C GLU A 145 9.50 7.52 -2.49
N THR A 146 8.38 8.01 -1.99
CA THR A 146 8.30 8.72 -0.71
C THR A 146 7.41 7.92 0.23
N ILE A 147 7.95 7.43 1.33
CA ILE A 147 7.19 6.72 2.34
C ILE A 147 6.38 7.74 3.15
N LEU A 148 5.06 7.61 3.09
CA LEU A 148 4.12 8.45 3.81
C LEU A 148 3.88 7.94 5.23
N SER A 149 3.75 6.62 5.38
CA SER A 149 3.50 5.95 6.67
C SER A 149 3.93 4.49 6.60
N THR A 150 4.21 3.90 7.76
CA THR A 150 4.42 2.45 7.94
C THR A 150 3.40 1.92 8.91
N PHE A 151 2.86 0.73 8.63
CA PHE A 151 1.83 0.06 9.41
C PHE A 151 2.35 -1.29 9.90
N GLY A 152 2.44 -1.44 11.21
CA GLY A 152 2.80 -2.69 11.89
C GLY A 152 1.63 -3.34 12.62
N PRO A 153 1.86 -4.47 13.31
CA PRO A 153 0.82 -5.17 14.05
C PRO A 153 0.09 -4.24 15.03
N GLY A 154 -1.23 -4.25 14.96
CA GLY A 154 -2.11 -3.40 15.76
C GLY A 154 -2.50 -2.08 15.10
N ASP A 155 -1.90 -1.71 13.99
CA ASP A 155 -2.30 -0.55 13.21
C ASP A 155 -3.43 -0.88 12.21
N PHE A 156 -4.04 0.15 11.65
CA PHE A 156 -5.02 0.03 10.57
C PHE A 156 -4.79 1.09 9.50
N PHE A 157 -5.30 0.84 8.31
CA PHE A 157 -5.22 1.75 7.16
C PHE A 157 -6.37 1.51 6.18
N GLY A 158 -6.52 2.40 5.18
CA GLY A 158 -7.60 2.34 4.20
C GLY A 158 -8.96 2.77 4.75
N ASP A 159 -8.97 3.35 5.94
CA ASP A 159 -10.13 3.78 6.70
C ASP A 159 -10.97 4.85 5.96
N MET A 160 -10.33 5.74 5.20
CA MET A 160 -11.06 6.75 4.44
C MET A 160 -12.07 6.10 3.49
N ALA A 161 -11.64 5.14 2.67
CA ALA A 161 -12.48 4.47 1.70
C ALA A 161 -13.62 3.65 2.35
N LEU A 162 -13.47 3.22 3.60
CA LEU A 162 -14.55 2.57 4.35
C LEU A 162 -15.70 3.54 4.64
N PHE A 163 -15.40 4.82 4.88
CA PHE A 163 -16.37 5.81 5.33
C PHE A 163 -16.88 6.72 4.22
N ASP A 164 -16.03 7.09 3.25
CA ASP A 164 -16.39 8.05 2.19
C ASP A 164 -16.51 7.43 0.80
N HIS A 165 -16.20 6.11 0.66
CA HIS A 165 -16.16 5.40 -0.62
C HIS A 165 -15.25 6.06 -1.67
N GLY A 166 -14.31 6.87 -1.19
CA GLY A 166 -13.38 7.63 -2.03
C GLY A 166 -12.24 6.79 -2.57
N PRO A 167 -11.46 7.37 -3.50
CA PRO A 167 -10.27 6.72 -4.04
C PRO A 167 -9.17 6.58 -2.96
N ARG A 168 -8.32 5.57 -3.13
CA ARG A 168 -7.14 5.37 -2.28
C ARG A 168 -6.21 6.59 -2.36
N SER A 169 -5.74 7.05 -1.22
CA SER A 169 -4.87 8.24 -1.09
C SER A 169 -3.38 7.96 -1.26
N ALA A 170 -2.98 6.70 -1.38
CA ALA A 170 -1.60 6.25 -1.55
C ALA A 170 -1.56 4.81 -2.08
N ASP A 171 -0.41 4.38 -2.60
CA ASP A 171 -0.13 2.95 -2.75
C ASP A 171 0.15 2.35 -1.38
N VAL A 172 -0.26 1.09 -1.18
CA VAL A 172 0.14 0.31 0.00
C VAL A 172 0.83 -0.97 -0.44
N VAL A 173 2.05 -1.16 0.07
CA VAL A 173 2.94 -2.27 -0.29
C VAL A 173 3.38 -3.00 0.97
N ALA A 174 3.41 -4.32 0.93
CA ALA A 174 3.91 -5.14 2.03
C ALA A 174 5.44 -5.14 2.08
N ASN A 175 6.03 -4.76 3.21
CA ASN A 175 7.48 -4.82 3.44
C ASN A 175 7.96 -6.25 3.72
N VAL A 176 7.09 -7.05 4.33
CA VAL A 176 7.28 -8.48 4.63
C VAL A 176 5.96 -9.20 4.44
N ASP A 177 5.98 -10.54 4.45
CA ASP A 177 4.75 -11.32 4.47
C ASP A 177 3.86 -10.86 5.61
N SER A 178 2.62 -10.52 5.30
CA SER A 178 1.71 -9.85 6.23
C SER A 178 0.36 -10.54 6.26
N THR A 179 -0.27 -10.55 7.42
CA THR A 179 -1.63 -11.05 7.61
C THR A 179 -2.52 -9.90 8.08
N LEU A 180 -3.58 -9.65 7.34
CA LEU A 180 -4.51 -8.55 7.53
C LEU A 180 -5.91 -9.06 7.85
N LEU A 181 -6.70 -8.20 8.51
CA LEU A 181 -8.15 -8.32 8.55
C LEU A 181 -8.76 -7.21 7.71
N LYS A 182 -9.56 -7.59 6.75
CA LYS A 182 -10.32 -6.71 5.87
C LYS A 182 -11.75 -6.58 6.38
N ILE A 183 -12.26 -5.36 6.45
CA ILE A 183 -13.68 -5.06 6.63
C ILE A 183 -14.13 -4.17 5.47
N THR A 184 -15.19 -4.58 4.77
CA THR A 184 -15.82 -3.80 3.70
C THR A 184 -16.88 -2.86 4.25
N SER A 185 -17.25 -1.81 3.48
CA SER A 185 -18.35 -0.91 3.82
C SER A 185 -19.65 -1.70 4.08
N LEU A 186 -19.97 -2.66 3.22
CA LEU A 186 -21.15 -3.51 3.38
C LEU A 186 -21.13 -4.30 4.69
N SER A 187 -19.97 -4.89 5.04
CA SER A 187 -19.81 -5.61 6.30
C SER A 187 -19.88 -4.67 7.50
N PHE A 188 -19.36 -3.46 7.36
CA PHE A 188 -19.42 -2.44 8.39
C PHE A 188 -20.85 -1.90 8.59
N GLU A 189 -21.62 -1.69 7.53
CA GLU A 189 -23.04 -1.34 7.61
C GLU A 189 -23.85 -2.46 8.28
N ARG A 190 -23.57 -3.71 7.97
CA ARG A 190 -24.17 -4.85 8.67
C ARG A 190 -23.83 -4.82 10.15
N LEU A 191 -22.58 -4.62 10.51
CA LEU A 191 -22.13 -4.52 11.90
C LEU A 191 -22.88 -3.40 12.64
N THR A 192 -23.02 -2.23 12.04
CA THR A 192 -23.73 -1.09 12.67
C THR A 192 -25.21 -1.36 12.89
N ARG A 193 -25.85 -2.10 11.99
CA ARG A 193 -27.27 -2.44 12.06
C ARG A 193 -27.54 -3.63 12.99
N GLU A 194 -26.74 -4.69 12.89
CA GLU A 194 -26.96 -5.97 13.59
C GLU A 194 -26.37 -6.00 14.99
N ALA A 195 -25.24 -5.30 15.20
CA ALA A 195 -24.49 -5.29 16.46
C ALA A 195 -24.00 -3.88 16.83
N PRO A 196 -24.90 -2.89 17.04
CA PRO A 196 -24.50 -1.51 17.33
C PRO A 196 -23.65 -1.38 18.61
N ALA A 197 -23.83 -2.28 19.57
CA ALA A 197 -23.02 -2.34 20.79
C ALA A 197 -21.54 -2.69 20.51
N LEU A 198 -21.22 -3.31 19.37
CA LEU A 198 -19.85 -3.56 18.89
C LEU A 198 -19.37 -2.44 17.97
N ALA A 199 -20.24 -1.96 17.08
CA ALA A 199 -19.92 -0.89 16.15
C ALA A 199 -19.51 0.40 16.84
N THR A 200 -20.21 0.78 17.93
CA THR A 200 -19.95 2.03 18.64
C THR A 200 -18.52 2.13 19.21
N PRO A 201 -18.02 1.18 20.02
CA PRO A 201 -16.65 1.25 20.52
C PRO A 201 -15.60 1.17 19.39
N PHE A 202 -15.87 0.39 18.34
CA PHE A 202 -14.99 0.33 17.17
C PHE A 202 -14.89 1.70 16.49
N LEU A 203 -16.00 2.36 16.21
CA LEU A 203 -16.05 3.70 15.63
C LEU A 203 -15.35 4.74 16.51
N GLN A 204 -15.60 4.72 17.82
CA GLN A 204 -14.96 5.65 18.75
C GLN A 204 -13.45 5.49 18.77
N ALA A 205 -12.93 4.27 18.80
CA ALA A 205 -11.51 3.99 18.80
C ALA A 205 -10.86 4.39 17.46
N THR A 206 -11.53 4.12 16.34
CA THR A 206 -11.10 4.57 15.01
C THR A 206 -11.04 6.09 14.94
N ALA A 207 -12.10 6.80 15.37
CA ALA A 207 -12.15 8.25 15.38
C ALA A 207 -11.04 8.89 16.26
N ARG A 208 -10.77 8.32 17.44
CA ARG A 208 -9.65 8.76 18.30
C ARG A 208 -8.31 8.65 17.60
N THR A 209 -8.07 7.53 16.91
CA THR A 209 -6.82 7.30 16.18
C THR A 209 -6.67 8.25 14.99
N LEU A 210 -7.74 8.48 14.23
CA LEU A 210 -7.77 9.46 13.14
C LEU A 210 -7.50 10.87 13.64
N ALA A 211 -8.13 11.28 14.72
CA ALA A 211 -7.87 12.58 15.34
C ALA A 211 -6.42 12.74 15.80
N ALA A 212 -5.79 11.68 16.30
CA ALA A 212 -4.38 11.69 16.66
C ALA A 212 -3.47 11.80 15.43
N ARG A 213 -3.77 11.07 14.33
CA ARG A 213 -3.05 11.17 13.04
C ARG A 213 -3.13 12.58 12.46
N ILE A 214 -4.32 13.16 12.38
CA ILE A 214 -4.53 14.54 11.89
C ILE A 214 -3.71 15.55 12.69
N ARG A 215 -3.69 15.45 14.04
CA ARG A 215 -2.87 16.34 14.86
C ARG A 215 -1.37 16.17 14.61
N ALA A 216 -0.90 14.95 14.40
CA ALA A 216 0.49 14.66 14.08
C ALA A 216 0.88 15.25 12.71
N ASP A 217 0.03 15.11 11.71
CA ASP A 217 0.24 15.64 10.37
C ASP A 217 0.23 17.17 10.37
N ASN A 218 -0.71 17.81 11.06
CA ASN A 218 -0.75 19.26 11.22
C ASN A 218 0.53 19.79 11.88
N LYS A 219 1.05 19.09 12.89
CA LYS A 219 2.32 19.46 13.54
C LYS A 219 3.51 19.31 12.60
N ARG A 220 3.50 18.27 11.76
CA ARG A 220 4.54 18.05 10.73
C ARG A 220 4.50 19.16 9.68
N LEU A 221 3.32 19.49 9.16
CA LEU A 221 3.11 20.56 8.20
C LEU A 221 3.57 21.91 8.74
N SER A 222 3.20 22.26 9.99
CA SER A 222 3.63 23.50 10.63
C SER A 222 5.15 23.62 10.72
N ARG A 223 5.86 22.52 11.05
CA ARG A 223 7.32 22.51 11.10
C ARG A 223 7.95 22.75 9.72
N ILE A 224 7.41 22.11 8.70
CA ILE A 224 7.88 22.25 7.31
C ILE A 224 7.68 23.71 6.86
N THR A 225 6.50 24.30 7.11
CA THR A 225 6.21 25.69 6.75
C THR A 225 7.16 26.67 7.45
N GLN A 226 7.45 26.46 8.75
CA GLN A 226 8.40 27.31 9.49
C GLN A 226 9.83 27.22 8.92
N GLN A 227 10.27 26.03 8.50
CA GLN A 227 11.59 25.86 7.89
C GLN A 227 11.70 26.59 6.54
N TYR A 228 10.65 26.54 5.72
CA TYR A 228 10.63 27.28 4.45
C TYR A 228 10.60 28.79 4.65
N SER A 229 9.87 29.30 5.64
CA SER A 229 9.81 30.74 5.95
C SER A 229 11.16 31.26 6.45
N ALA A 230 11.84 30.51 7.32
CA ALA A 230 13.15 30.88 7.83
C ALA A 230 14.26 30.85 6.76
N GLY A 231 14.13 29.99 5.74
CA GLY A 231 15.08 29.90 4.62
C GLY A 231 14.91 31.01 3.57
N SER A 232 13.74 31.67 3.53
CA SER A 232 13.46 32.77 2.60
C SER A 232 13.88 34.16 3.12
N GLU A 233 14.20 34.31 4.41
CA GLU A 233 14.67 35.60 5.01
C GLU A 233 16.20 35.76 4.91
N VAL A 234 16.94 34.79 4.36
CA VAL A 234 18.41 34.79 4.25
C VAL A 234 18.89 35.06 2.81
N LYS A 235 18.11 35.83 2.02
CA LYS A 235 18.59 36.31 0.71
C LYS A 235 18.57 37.84 0.65
#